data_dc95f92c12b12fbc4665eec0cb71ce2e
#
_entry.id   dc95f92c12b12fbc4665eec0cb71ce2e
#
_cell.length_a   1.000
_cell.length_b   1.000
_cell.length_c   1.000
_cell.angle_alpha   90.00
_cell.angle_beta   90.00
_cell.angle_gamma   90.00
#
_symmetry.space_group_name_H-M   'P 1'
#
loop_
_entity.id
_entity.type
_entity.pdbx_description
1 polymer ?
#
loop_
_entity_poly.entity_id
_entity_poly.type
_entity_poly.pdbx_seq_one_letter_code
_entity_poly.pdbx_strand_id
1 'polypeptide(L)'
;MFERFTERARRVIILAREEAGRFRHDFVGTEHILLGLIRDGEGIATAVLQRLGLRLETVKAEVERALAGFPKTLTFGEVPFTPQAKRVLELSIEEARQLGHNYIGTEHLLLGLMKEGPRNSASWSKNSHFRLARLLRLCVV
;
A
#
# COMPACT_ATOMS: atom_id res chain seq x y z
N MET A 1 -17.24 4.20 1.98
CA MET A 1 -16.18 3.43 1.29
C MET A 1 -15.56 2.34 2.18
N PHE A 2 -15.42 2.61 3.47
CA PHE A 2 -14.73 1.67 4.36
C PHE A 2 -15.64 0.76 5.19
N GLU A 3 -16.93 0.73 4.89
CA GLU A 3 -17.92 -0.01 5.69
C GLU A 3 -17.65 -1.51 5.73
N ARG A 4 -17.17 -2.06 4.63
CA ARG A 4 -16.89 -3.50 4.53
C ARG A 4 -15.45 -3.87 4.84
N PHE A 5 -14.64 -2.87 5.18
CA PHE A 5 -13.24 -3.12 5.55
C PHE A 5 -13.18 -3.80 6.91
N THR A 6 -12.33 -4.80 7.03
CA THR A 6 -12.06 -5.41 8.33
C THR A 6 -11.41 -4.37 9.24
N GLU A 7 -11.45 -4.61 10.55
CA GLU A 7 -10.76 -3.75 11.50
C GLU A 7 -9.28 -3.59 11.16
N ARG A 8 -8.64 -4.70 10.80
CA ARG A 8 -7.23 -4.69 10.45
C ARG A 8 -6.98 -3.87 9.19
N ALA A 9 -7.83 -3.99 8.18
CA ALA A 9 -7.70 -3.19 6.96
C ALA A 9 -7.89 -1.70 7.24
N ARG A 10 -8.85 -1.36 8.10
CA ARG A 10 -9.04 0.03 8.54
C ARG A 10 -7.81 0.54 9.27
N ARG A 11 -7.23 -0.28 10.12
CA ARG A 11 -6.00 0.06 10.83
C ARG A 11 -4.86 0.35 9.87
N VAL A 12 -4.74 -0.44 8.80
CA VAL A 12 -3.72 -0.19 7.77
C VAL A 12 -3.89 1.20 7.15
N ILE A 13 -5.12 1.61 6.87
CA ILE A 13 -5.38 2.95 6.32
C ILE A 13 -4.97 4.04 7.32
N ILE A 14 -5.29 3.84 8.61
CA ILE A 14 -4.88 4.77 9.66
C ILE A 14 -3.35 4.86 9.73
N LEU A 15 -2.69 3.71 9.71
CA LEU A 15 -1.23 3.66 9.74
C LEU A 15 -0.61 4.30 8.49
N ALA A 16 -1.26 4.16 7.34
CA ALA A 16 -0.81 4.82 6.12
C ALA A 16 -0.84 6.34 6.27
N ARG A 17 -1.89 6.88 6.88
CA ARG A 17 -1.99 8.32 7.16
C ARG A 17 -0.92 8.77 8.15
N GLU A 18 -0.65 7.95 9.17
CA GLU A 18 0.42 8.25 10.12
C GLU A 18 1.78 8.28 9.44
N GLU A 19 2.02 7.36 8.50
CA GLU A 19 3.27 7.36 7.75
C GLU A 19 3.41 8.59 6.86
N ALA A 20 2.33 9.01 6.21
CA ALA A 20 2.36 10.25 5.44
C ALA A 20 2.73 11.44 6.33
N GLY A 21 2.15 11.50 7.53
CA GLY A 21 2.49 12.54 8.51
C GLY A 21 3.94 12.47 8.98
N ARG A 22 4.45 11.27 9.20
CA ARG A 22 5.84 11.06 9.63
C ARG A 22 6.83 11.59 8.59
N PHE A 23 6.51 11.42 7.32
CA PHE A 23 7.34 11.93 6.22
C PHE A 23 7.02 13.37 5.84
N ARG A 24 6.03 13.98 6.49
CA ARG A 24 5.57 15.34 6.18
C ARG A 24 5.13 15.50 4.74
N HIS A 25 4.41 14.51 4.23
CA HIS A 25 3.83 14.55 2.90
C HIS A 25 2.40 15.09 2.97
N ASP A 26 1.99 15.80 1.94
CA ASP A 26 0.64 16.36 1.84
C ASP A 26 -0.32 15.42 1.09
N PHE A 27 0.03 14.16 0.99
CA PHE A 27 -0.75 13.15 0.31
C PHE A 27 -0.57 11.78 0.99
N VAL A 28 -1.55 10.90 0.80
CA VAL A 28 -1.41 9.48 1.15
C VAL A 28 -1.33 8.71 -0.16
N GLY A 29 -0.15 8.22 -0.48
CA GLY A 29 0.10 7.49 -1.71
C GLY A 29 0.08 5.98 -1.51
N THR A 30 0.32 5.26 -2.58
CA THR A 30 0.38 3.79 -2.55
C THR A 30 1.51 3.31 -1.66
N GLU A 31 2.61 4.05 -1.62
CA GLU A 31 3.76 3.74 -0.78
C GLU A 31 3.40 3.78 0.70
N HIS A 32 2.59 4.77 1.10
CA HIS A 32 2.14 4.88 2.48
C HIS A 32 1.22 3.72 2.85
N ILE A 33 0.36 3.28 1.92
CA ILE A 33 -0.50 2.12 2.15
C ILE A 33 0.35 0.87 2.37
N LEU A 34 1.38 0.67 1.56
CA LEU A 34 2.28 -0.45 1.71
C LEU A 34 3.01 -0.42 3.06
N LEU A 35 3.49 0.75 3.47
CA LEU A 35 4.09 0.91 4.81
C LEU A 35 3.09 0.61 5.92
N GLY A 36 1.83 1.01 5.73
CA GLY A 36 0.78 0.68 6.69
C GLY A 36 0.59 -0.82 6.83
N LEU A 37 0.59 -1.54 5.72
CA LEU A 37 0.51 -3.01 5.73
C LEU A 37 1.68 -3.63 6.49
N ILE A 38 2.88 -3.14 6.26
CA ILE A 38 4.08 -3.65 6.90
C ILE A 38 4.08 -3.32 8.40
N ARG A 39 3.68 -2.11 8.77
CA ARG A 39 3.60 -1.71 10.18
C ARG A 39 2.58 -2.53 10.95
N ASP A 40 1.47 -2.88 10.33
CA ASP A 40 0.48 -3.74 10.97
C ASP A 40 1.09 -5.11 11.33
N GLY A 41 1.85 -5.69 10.41
CA GLY A 41 2.71 -6.84 10.68
C GLY A 41 2.02 -8.17 10.97
N GLU A 42 0.72 -8.18 11.14
CA GLU A 42 0.01 -9.38 11.60
C GLU A 42 -1.10 -9.84 10.68
N GLY A 43 -1.35 -9.13 9.58
CA GLY A 43 -2.40 -9.46 8.64
C GLY A 43 -2.02 -10.57 7.68
N ILE A 44 -3.01 -11.03 6.91
CA ILE A 44 -2.79 -12.04 5.87
C ILE A 44 -1.78 -11.53 4.84
N ALA A 45 -1.83 -10.24 4.51
CA ALA A 45 -0.92 -9.65 3.53
C ALA A 45 0.55 -9.83 3.94
N THR A 46 0.87 -9.52 5.21
CA THR A 46 2.26 -9.69 5.68
C THR A 46 2.66 -11.15 5.74
N ALA A 47 1.74 -12.03 6.11
CA ALA A 47 2.01 -13.46 6.09
C ALA A 47 2.32 -13.95 4.69
N VAL A 48 1.59 -13.47 3.68
CA VAL A 48 1.84 -13.82 2.28
C VAL A 48 3.22 -13.32 1.84
N LEU A 49 3.55 -12.07 2.14
CA LEU A 49 4.85 -11.50 1.78
C LEU A 49 6.01 -12.31 2.39
N GLN A 50 5.88 -12.69 3.65
CA GLN A 50 6.89 -13.49 4.34
C GLN A 50 7.03 -14.89 3.73
N ARG A 51 5.91 -15.52 3.39
CA ARG A 51 5.91 -16.83 2.75
C ARG A 51 6.59 -16.82 1.38
N LEU A 52 6.54 -15.68 0.71
CA LEU A 52 7.18 -15.49 -0.58
C LEU A 52 8.68 -15.20 -0.44
N GLY A 53 9.20 -15.23 0.77
CA GLY A 53 10.62 -15.01 1.03
C GLY A 53 11.02 -13.54 1.09
N LEU A 54 10.05 -12.63 1.15
CA LEU A 54 10.34 -11.21 1.26
C LEU A 54 10.53 -10.83 2.73
N ARG A 55 11.63 -10.14 2.99
CA ARG A 55 11.87 -9.59 4.33
C ARG A 55 11.16 -8.25 4.45
N LEU A 56 10.28 -8.13 5.44
CA LEU A 56 9.52 -6.91 5.63
C LEU A 56 10.42 -5.71 5.87
N GLU A 57 11.52 -5.89 6.60
CA GLU A 57 12.47 -4.81 6.84
C GLU A 57 13.10 -4.30 5.55
N THR A 58 13.41 -5.21 4.62
CA THR A 58 13.98 -4.84 3.33
C THR A 58 12.97 -4.06 2.50
N VAL A 59 11.73 -4.55 2.46
CA VAL A 59 10.64 -3.87 1.75
C VAL A 59 10.42 -2.48 2.32
N LYS A 60 10.37 -2.38 3.65
CA LYS A 60 10.20 -1.12 4.36
C LYS A 60 11.31 -0.13 4.00
N ALA A 61 12.56 -0.58 4.04
CA ALA A 61 13.70 0.28 3.73
C ALA A 61 13.65 0.81 2.30
N GLU A 62 13.27 -0.04 1.35
CA GLU A 62 13.13 0.37 -0.05
C GLU A 62 12.04 1.42 -0.24
N VAL A 63 10.89 1.20 0.39
CA VAL A 63 9.77 2.14 0.29
C VAL A 63 10.13 3.48 0.95
N GLU A 64 10.74 3.42 2.14
CA GLU A 64 11.15 4.64 2.84
C GLU A 64 12.17 5.44 2.05
N ARG A 65 13.09 4.76 1.39
CA ARG A 65 14.07 5.43 0.53
C ARG A 65 13.40 6.19 -0.60
N ALA A 66 12.41 5.57 -1.21
CA ALA A 66 11.67 6.20 -2.30
C ALA A 66 10.84 7.38 -1.80
N LEU A 67 10.22 7.25 -0.63
CA LEU A 67 9.44 8.35 -0.04
C LEU A 67 10.31 9.53 0.35
N ALA A 68 11.55 9.29 0.74
CA ALA A 68 12.47 10.36 1.11
C ALA A 68 12.76 11.32 -0.05
N GLY A 69 12.51 10.88 -1.30
CA GLY A 69 12.68 11.73 -2.47
C GLY A 69 11.57 12.73 -2.71
N PHE A 70 10.44 12.62 -2.01
CA PHE A 70 9.35 13.57 -2.16
C PHE A 70 9.54 14.79 -1.26
N PRO A 71 9.09 15.98 -1.72
CA PRO A 71 9.24 17.18 -0.90
C PRO A 71 8.42 17.11 0.38
N LYS A 72 8.96 17.72 1.43
CA LYS A 72 8.27 17.84 2.71
C LYS A 72 7.46 19.11 2.71
N THR A 73 6.23 19.02 3.17
CA THR A 73 5.32 20.16 3.25
C THR A 73 4.73 20.27 4.65
N LEU A 74 4.29 21.46 4.99
CA LEU A 74 3.50 21.69 6.20
C LEU A 74 2.03 21.54 5.83
N THR A 75 1.38 20.57 6.43
CA THR A 75 -0.04 20.35 6.19
C THR A 75 -0.80 20.39 7.51
N PHE A 76 -1.98 20.96 7.45
CA PHE A 76 -2.89 21.03 8.60
C PHE A 76 -4.14 20.23 8.23
N GLY A 77 -4.56 19.33 9.12
CA GLY A 77 -5.74 18.52 8.91
C GLY A 77 -5.47 17.25 8.11
N GLU A 78 -6.52 16.67 7.58
CA GLU A 78 -6.42 15.42 6.83
C GLU A 78 -5.83 15.64 5.45
N VAL A 79 -4.88 14.80 5.08
CA VAL A 79 -4.30 14.84 3.74
C VAL A 79 -5.07 13.89 2.82
N PRO A 80 -5.23 14.26 1.54
CA PRO A 80 -5.97 13.43 0.60
C PRO A 80 -5.18 12.22 0.13
N PHE A 81 -5.90 11.21 -0.33
CA PHE A 81 -5.30 10.11 -1.06
C PHE A 81 -4.93 10.57 -2.47
N THR A 82 -3.80 10.08 -2.98
CA THR A 82 -3.47 10.29 -4.38
C THR A 82 -4.49 9.55 -5.27
N PRO A 83 -4.61 9.94 -6.56
CA PRO A 83 -5.46 9.18 -7.47
C PRO A 83 -5.08 7.70 -7.54
N GLN A 84 -3.80 7.38 -7.49
CA GLN A 84 -3.31 6.01 -7.49
C GLN A 84 -3.73 5.25 -6.22
N ALA A 85 -3.64 5.92 -5.07
CA ALA A 85 -4.07 5.31 -3.81
C ALA A 85 -5.58 5.06 -3.79
N LYS A 86 -6.37 5.99 -4.31
CA LYS A 86 -7.81 5.80 -4.48
C LYS A 86 -8.10 4.60 -5.38
N ARG A 87 -7.32 4.46 -6.44
CA ARG A 87 -7.46 3.35 -7.37
C ARG A 87 -7.17 2.02 -6.67
N VAL A 88 -6.16 1.99 -5.80
CA VAL A 88 -5.85 0.80 -4.99
C VAL A 88 -7.05 0.41 -4.14
N LEU A 89 -7.69 1.38 -3.49
CA LEU A 89 -8.86 1.11 -2.65
C LEU A 89 -10.02 0.56 -3.50
N GLU A 90 -10.26 1.13 -4.65
CA GLU A 90 -11.30 0.64 -5.57
C GLU A 90 -10.99 -0.78 -6.06
N LEU A 91 -9.75 -1.04 -6.42
CA LEU A 91 -9.32 -2.36 -6.87
C LEU A 91 -9.42 -3.38 -5.73
N SER A 92 -9.16 -2.98 -4.50
CA SER A 92 -9.29 -3.86 -3.34
C SER A 92 -10.73 -4.32 -3.18
N ILE A 93 -11.68 -3.40 -3.32
CA ILE A 93 -13.11 -3.70 -3.25
C ILE A 93 -13.50 -4.65 -4.40
N GLU A 94 -13.02 -4.36 -5.60
CA GLU A 94 -13.32 -5.19 -6.78
C GLU A 94 -12.73 -6.60 -6.64
N GLU A 95 -11.51 -6.72 -6.13
CA GLU A 95 -10.90 -8.04 -5.91
C GLU A 95 -11.69 -8.86 -4.90
N ALA A 96 -12.12 -8.24 -3.81
CA ALA A 96 -12.93 -8.93 -2.81
C ALA A 96 -14.24 -9.42 -3.43
N ARG A 97 -14.87 -8.58 -4.24
CA ARG A 97 -16.12 -8.94 -4.93
C ARG A 97 -15.93 -10.12 -5.87
N GLN A 98 -14.87 -10.09 -6.67
CA GLN A 98 -14.58 -11.18 -7.62
C GLN A 98 -14.30 -12.50 -6.92
N LEU A 99 -13.72 -12.45 -5.73
CA LEU A 99 -13.45 -13.64 -4.93
C LEU A 99 -14.66 -14.10 -4.12
N GLY A 100 -15.77 -13.38 -4.21
CA GLY A 100 -16.98 -13.73 -3.47
C GLY A 100 -16.91 -13.38 -2.00
N HIS A 101 -15.99 -12.52 -1.60
CA HIS A 101 -15.87 -12.10 -0.21
C HIS A 101 -16.73 -10.87 0.05
N ASN A 102 -17.41 -10.86 1.19
CA ASN A 102 -18.22 -9.70 1.57
C ASN A 102 -17.49 -8.75 2.50
N TYR A 103 -16.19 -8.93 2.65
CA TYR A 103 -15.32 -8.08 3.46
C TYR A 103 -14.09 -7.69 2.63
N ILE A 104 -13.45 -6.60 3.01
CA ILE A 104 -12.20 -6.16 2.40
C ILE A 104 -11.12 -6.24 3.48
N GLY A 105 -10.24 -7.24 3.36
CA GLY A 105 -9.14 -7.46 4.30
C GLY A 105 -7.82 -6.93 3.78
N THR A 106 -6.76 -7.13 4.54
CA THR A 106 -5.42 -6.71 4.14
C THR A 106 -4.96 -7.41 2.88
N GLU A 107 -5.39 -8.65 2.65
CA GLU A 107 -5.07 -9.40 1.44
C GLU A 107 -5.62 -8.70 0.19
N HIS A 108 -6.79 -8.10 0.30
CA HIS A 108 -7.39 -7.38 -0.83
C HIS A 108 -6.67 -6.05 -1.08
N LEU A 109 -6.20 -5.40 -0.02
CA LEU A 109 -5.36 -4.20 -0.16
C LEU A 109 -4.06 -4.53 -0.89
N LEU A 110 -3.45 -5.65 -0.55
CA LEU A 110 -2.23 -6.10 -1.22
C LEU A 110 -2.49 -6.38 -2.70
N LEU A 111 -3.58 -7.08 -3.01
CA LEU A 111 -3.95 -7.34 -4.40
C LEU A 111 -4.20 -6.05 -5.17
N GLY A 112 -4.85 -5.08 -4.54
CA GLY A 112 -5.07 -3.77 -5.16
C GLY A 112 -3.78 -3.05 -5.46
N LEU A 113 -2.83 -3.08 -4.52
CA LEU A 113 -1.51 -2.49 -4.72
C LEU A 113 -0.78 -3.13 -5.90
N MET A 114 -0.88 -4.43 -6.01
CA MET A 114 -0.21 -5.16 -7.10
C MET A 114 -0.81 -4.83 -8.45
N LYS A 115 -2.12 -4.72 -8.53
CA LYS A 115 -2.80 -4.40 -9.79
C LYS A 115 -2.57 -2.98 -10.24
N GLU A 116 -2.50 -2.04 -9.32
CA GLU A 116 -2.26 -0.64 -9.66
C GLU A 116 -0.80 -0.40 -10.04
N GLY A 117 0.12 -1.06 -9.35
CA GLY A 117 1.54 -0.77 -9.40
C GLY A 117 2.15 -0.55 -10.79
N PRO A 118 1.86 -1.36 -11.80
CA PRO A 118 2.57 -1.28 -13.08
C PRO A 118 1.98 -0.36 -14.13
N ARG A 119 0.78 0.13 -13.94
CA ARG A 119 0.11 0.92 -14.96
C ARG A 119 0.51 2.38 -14.99
N ASN A 120 0.95 2.91 -13.86
CA ASN A 120 1.33 4.31 -13.72
C ASN A 120 2.83 4.44 -13.53
N SER A 121 3.57 3.69 -14.29
CA SER A 121 4.97 3.41 -14.01
C SER A 121 5.97 4.45 -14.50
N ALA A 122 5.55 5.58 -15.04
CA ALA A 122 6.52 6.57 -15.49
C ALA A 122 7.39 7.06 -14.32
N SER A 123 6.81 7.21 -13.13
CA SER A 123 7.55 7.56 -11.94
C SER A 123 8.13 6.34 -11.23
N TRP A 124 7.57 5.16 -11.48
CA TRP A 124 8.01 3.92 -10.84
C TRP A 124 9.19 3.27 -11.53
N SER A 125 9.29 3.46 -12.85
CA SER A 125 10.33 2.82 -13.65
C SER A 125 11.73 3.32 -13.38
N LYS A 126 11.86 4.43 -12.66
CA LYS A 126 13.17 5.05 -12.39
C LYS A 126 13.69 4.82 -10.99
N ASN A 127 12.98 4.06 -10.16
CA ASN A 127 13.42 3.84 -8.79
C ASN A 127 13.06 2.43 -8.32
N SER A 128 13.44 2.12 -7.08
CA SER A 128 13.29 0.80 -6.47
C SER A 128 11.85 0.33 -6.31
N HIS A 129 10.87 1.20 -6.40
CA HIS A 129 9.44 0.83 -6.33
C HIS A 129 9.02 -0.12 -7.43
N PHE A 130 9.44 0.18 -8.66
CA PHE A 130 9.13 -0.68 -9.80
C PHE A 130 9.63 -2.10 -9.53
N ARG A 131 10.83 -2.20 -8.96
CA ARG A 131 11.43 -3.47 -8.59
C ARG A 131 10.59 -4.20 -7.55
N LEU A 132 10.09 -3.46 -6.57
CA LEU A 132 9.27 -4.02 -5.51
C LEU A 132 7.92 -4.50 -6.03
N ALA A 133 7.23 -3.66 -6.80
CA ALA A 133 5.95 -4.02 -7.41
C ALA A 133 6.11 -5.24 -8.31
N ARG A 134 7.21 -5.30 -9.06
CA ARG A 134 7.53 -6.43 -9.92
C ARG A 134 7.78 -7.70 -9.12
N LEU A 135 8.52 -7.58 -8.02
CA LEU A 135 8.77 -8.71 -7.12
C LEU A 135 7.47 -9.23 -6.52
N LEU A 136 6.62 -8.34 -6.06
CA LEU A 136 5.31 -8.70 -5.52
C LEU A 136 4.46 -9.41 -6.58
N ARG A 137 4.51 -8.97 -7.82
CA ARG A 137 3.79 -9.60 -8.91
C ARG A 137 4.28 -11.00 -9.22
N LEU A 138 5.61 -11.15 -9.30
CA LEU A 138 6.20 -12.44 -9.59
C LEU A 138 5.91 -13.45 -8.49
N CYS A 139 5.70 -12.97 -7.29
CA CYS A 139 5.53 -13.81 -6.13
C CYS A 139 4.09 -14.24 -5.87
N VAL A 140 3.08 -13.63 -6.46
CA VAL A 140 1.67 -13.90 -6.14
C VAL A 140 0.91 -14.55 -7.30
N VAL A 141 1.62 -15.00 -8.29
CA VAL A 141 0.98 -15.77 -9.35
C VAL A 141 0.67 -17.17 -8.87
#